data_511d4a5598e1db186387aa53f0be21b1
#
_entry.id   511d4a5598e1db186387aa53f0be21b1
#
_cell.length_a   1.000
_cell.length_b   1.000
_cell.length_c   1.000
_cell.angle_alpha   90.00
_cell.angle_beta   90.00
_cell.angle_gamma   90.00
#
_symmetry.space_group_name_H-M   'P 1'
#
loop_
_entity.id
_entity.type
_entity.pdbx_description
1 polymer ?
#
loop_
_entity_poly.entity_id
_entity_poly.type
_entity_poly.pdbx_seq_one_letter_code
_entity_poly.pdbx_strand_id
1 'polypeptide(L)'
;AAAAIVALADDDARTALALLESPRAQTTIPRLRVVAAVLNVNALVRLNLQDAASARLDALWNEVPAPRLLRFALRFLTPDGFDALRACTLSTPTAEVLAASAEDRRPLGRETAARLTGAEREVLTLLRAGASNAEIATSRGVTSNTLRTQLRNLYRKLGVESRVQAVASAERLGLFEQ
;
A
#
# COMPACT_ATOMS: atom_id res chain seq x y z
N ALA A 1 -11.28 11.80 1.48
CA ALA A 1 -10.09 10.94 1.35
C ALA A 1 -10.37 9.49 1.80
N ALA A 2 -10.92 9.26 3.02
CA ALA A 2 -11.14 7.89 3.52
C ALA A 2 -12.03 7.05 2.57
N ALA A 3 -13.18 7.57 2.14
CA ALA A 3 -14.07 6.86 1.21
C ALA A 3 -13.40 6.55 -0.14
N ALA A 4 -12.53 7.44 -0.63
CA ALA A 4 -11.79 7.20 -1.86
C ALA A 4 -10.72 6.10 -1.70
N ILE A 5 -10.12 5.98 -0.53
CA ILE A 5 -9.20 4.86 -0.22
C ILE A 5 -9.96 3.53 -0.24
N VAL A 6 -11.16 3.47 0.33
CA VAL A 6 -12.01 2.27 0.29
C VAL A 6 -12.37 1.93 -1.15
N ALA A 7 -12.85 2.90 -1.94
CA ALA A 7 -13.19 2.67 -3.35
C ALA A 7 -11.97 2.16 -4.16
N LEU A 8 -10.77 2.70 -3.91
CA LEU A 8 -9.54 2.19 -4.54
C LEU A 8 -9.17 0.78 -4.07
N ALA A 9 -9.47 0.42 -2.82
CA ALA A 9 -9.26 -0.94 -2.32
C ALA A 9 -10.22 -1.95 -2.97
N ASP A 10 -11.45 -1.50 -3.27
CA ASP A 10 -12.49 -2.28 -3.95
C ASP A 10 -12.34 -2.26 -5.50
N ASP A 11 -11.22 -1.73 -6.00
CA ASP A 11 -10.91 -1.56 -7.43
C ASP A 11 -11.87 -0.64 -8.21
N ASP A 12 -12.65 0.17 -7.52
CA ASP A 12 -13.56 1.16 -8.10
C ASP A 12 -12.88 2.54 -8.24
N ALA A 13 -12.00 2.61 -9.23
CA ALA A 13 -11.24 3.83 -9.51
C ALA A 13 -12.14 5.00 -9.97
N ARG A 14 -13.29 4.73 -10.60
CA ARG A 14 -14.23 5.78 -11.04
C ARG A 14 -14.91 6.46 -9.86
N THR A 15 -15.42 5.68 -8.92
CA THR A 15 -16.01 6.22 -7.69
C THR A 15 -14.96 6.94 -6.85
N ALA A 16 -13.74 6.42 -6.77
CA ALA A 16 -12.64 7.08 -6.08
C ALA A 16 -12.35 8.46 -6.68
N LEU A 17 -12.26 8.55 -8.01
CA LEU A 17 -12.01 9.81 -8.71
C LEU A 17 -13.13 10.82 -8.44
N ALA A 18 -14.39 10.42 -8.60
CA ALA A 18 -15.55 11.28 -8.35
C ALA A 18 -15.59 11.81 -6.90
N LEU A 19 -15.23 10.97 -5.92
CA LEU A 19 -15.14 11.36 -4.51
C LEU A 19 -14.03 12.37 -4.26
N LEU A 20 -12.88 12.23 -4.93
CA LEU A 20 -11.72 13.11 -4.76
C LEU A 20 -11.89 14.46 -5.47
N GLU A 21 -12.66 14.52 -6.55
CA GLU A 21 -12.98 15.75 -7.29
C GLU A 21 -14.18 16.51 -6.71
N SER A 22 -14.91 15.89 -5.79
CA SER A 22 -16.07 16.52 -5.19
C SER A 22 -15.68 17.77 -4.36
N PRO A 23 -16.53 18.81 -4.31
CA PRO A 23 -16.26 20.00 -3.49
C PRO A 23 -16.04 19.69 -2.00
N ARG A 24 -16.63 18.57 -1.51
CA ARG A 24 -16.47 18.10 -0.13
C ARG A 24 -15.08 17.49 0.15
N ALA A 25 -14.32 17.12 -0.88
CA ALA A 25 -12.96 16.61 -0.74
C ALA A 25 -11.92 17.74 -0.62
N GLN A 26 -12.30 18.98 -0.93
CA GLN A 26 -11.40 20.12 -0.84
C GLN A 26 -11.04 20.38 0.62
N THR A 27 -9.74 20.46 0.88
CA THR A 27 -9.19 20.75 2.20
C THR A 27 -8.12 21.83 2.11
N THR A 28 -8.08 22.69 3.11
CA THR A 28 -7.04 23.72 3.24
C THR A 28 -5.76 23.19 3.86
N ILE A 29 -5.80 21.99 4.45
CA ILE A 29 -4.64 21.36 5.10
C ILE A 29 -3.67 20.82 4.03
N PRO A 30 -2.45 21.38 3.88
CA PRO A 30 -1.54 21.04 2.79
C PRO A 30 -1.24 19.54 2.69
N ARG A 31 -1.03 18.89 3.83
CA ARG A 31 -0.74 17.45 3.88
C ARG A 31 -1.88 16.60 3.33
N LEU A 32 -3.13 16.93 3.65
CA LEU A 32 -4.29 16.20 3.16
C LEU A 32 -4.55 16.49 1.68
N ARG A 33 -4.26 17.70 1.20
CA ARG A 33 -4.34 18.05 -0.22
C ARG A 33 -3.38 17.20 -1.04
N VAL A 34 -2.14 17.07 -0.59
CA VAL A 34 -1.12 16.26 -1.31
C VAL A 34 -1.51 14.79 -1.33
N VAL A 35 -1.98 14.24 -0.20
CA VAL A 35 -2.46 12.85 -0.15
C VAL A 35 -3.67 12.65 -1.09
N ALA A 36 -4.66 13.54 -1.06
CA ALA A 36 -5.83 13.47 -1.93
C ALA A 36 -5.44 13.53 -3.43
N ALA A 37 -4.49 14.42 -3.79
CA ALA A 37 -3.99 14.51 -5.15
C ALA A 37 -3.26 13.25 -5.61
N VAL A 38 -2.46 12.62 -4.75
CA VAL A 38 -1.79 11.35 -5.08
C VAL A 38 -2.79 10.19 -5.19
N LEU A 39 -3.85 10.17 -4.38
CA LEU A 39 -4.95 9.22 -4.55
C LEU A 39 -5.70 9.43 -5.87
N ASN A 40 -5.90 10.69 -6.29
CA ASN A 40 -6.47 11.03 -7.60
C ASN A 40 -5.58 10.51 -8.73
N VAL A 41 -4.27 10.74 -8.65
CA VAL A 41 -3.28 10.18 -9.60
C VAL A 41 -3.39 8.65 -9.67
N ASN A 42 -3.51 7.98 -8.53
CA ASN A 42 -3.68 6.52 -8.49
C ASN A 42 -4.97 6.06 -9.20
N ALA A 43 -6.08 6.76 -9.01
CA ALA A 43 -7.34 6.48 -9.71
C ALA A 43 -7.20 6.69 -11.23
N LEU A 44 -6.55 7.78 -11.66
CA LEU A 44 -6.31 8.07 -13.07
C LEU A 44 -5.45 6.99 -13.75
N VAL A 45 -4.38 6.52 -13.09
CA VAL A 45 -3.56 5.43 -13.61
C VAL A 45 -4.37 4.16 -13.78
N ARG A 46 -5.20 3.79 -12.80
CA ARG A 46 -6.06 2.60 -12.88
C ARG A 46 -7.11 2.70 -13.99
N LEU A 47 -7.52 3.91 -14.35
CA LEU A 47 -8.40 4.18 -15.48
C LEU A 47 -7.66 4.26 -16.82
N ASN A 48 -6.36 3.98 -16.84
CA ASN A 48 -5.49 4.04 -18.01
C ASN A 48 -5.37 5.46 -18.61
N LEU A 49 -5.49 6.49 -17.77
CA LEU A 49 -5.41 7.92 -18.11
C LEU A 49 -4.05 8.50 -17.69
N GLN A 50 -2.96 7.95 -18.26
CA GLN A 50 -1.58 8.27 -17.83
C GLN A 50 -1.22 9.74 -18.03
N ASP A 51 -1.64 10.35 -19.15
CA ASP A 51 -1.36 11.76 -19.42
C ASP A 51 -2.03 12.68 -18.40
N ALA A 52 -3.26 12.37 -18.00
CA ALA A 52 -3.95 13.11 -16.95
C ALA A 52 -3.30 12.91 -15.58
N ALA A 53 -2.81 11.69 -15.31
CA ALA A 53 -2.11 11.37 -14.07
C ALA A 53 -0.78 12.12 -13.94
N SER A 54 0.02 12.17 -15.01
CA SER A 54 1.30 12.92 -15.04
C SER A 54 1.06 14.42 -14.91
N ALA A 55 0.13 14.97 -15.67
CA ALA A 55 -0.24 16.38 -15.60
C ALA A 55 -0.74 16.78 -14.19
N ARG A 56 -1.51 15.90 -13.53
CA ARG A 56 -2.01 16.13 -12.16
C ARG A 56 -0.87 16.11 -11.14
N LEU A 57 0.11 15.23 -11.31
CA LEU A 57 1.27 15.16 -10.43
C LEU A 57 2.17 16.40 -10.58
N ASP A 58 2.40 16.87 -11.81
CA ASP A 58 3.14 18.10 -12.10
C ASP A 58 2.43 19.35 -11.58
N ALA A 59 1.10 19.42 -11.75
CA ALA A 59 0.29 20.50 -11.19
C ALA A 59 0.40 20.53 -9.65
N LEU A 60 0.39 19.35 -8.98
CA LEU A 60 0.58 19.26 -7.56
C LEU A 60 1.94 19.81 -7.10
N TRP A 61 3.00 19.54 -7.86
CA TRP A 61 4.33 20.08 -7.57
C TRP A 61 4.32 21.63 -7.63
N ASN A 62 3.67 22.19 -8.63
CA ASN A 62 3.57 23.65 -8.78
C ASN A 62 2.72 24.30 -7.65
N GLU A 63 1.68 23.61 -7.18
CA GLU A 63 0.86 24.06 -6.05
C GLU A 63 1.56 23.97 -4.70
N VAL A 64 2.33 22.90 -4.50
CA VAL A 64 2.99 22.58 -3.23
C VAL A 64 4.40 22.04 -3.50
N PRO A 65 5.40 22.90 -3.72
CA PRO A 65 6.77 22.48 -4.01
C PRO A 65 7.47 21.98 -2.72
N ALA A 66 6.98 20.87 -2.17
CA ALA A 66 7.43 20.27 -0.93
C ALA A 66 7.88 18.80 -1.16
N PRO A 67 9.14 18.55 -1.54
CA PRO A 67 9.64 17.22 -1.88
C PRO A 67 9.36 16.16 -0.81
N ARG A 68 9.57 16.50 0.47
CA ARG A 68 9.34 15.58 1.58
C ARG A 68 7.87 15.19 1.74
N LEU A 69 6.96 16.13 1.48
CA LEU A 69 5.53 15.90 1.59
C LEU A 69 5.04 15.06 0.41
N LEU A 70 5.52 15.34 -0.79
CA LEU A 70 5.21 14.57 -1.97
C LEU A 70 5.74 13.13 -1.84
N ARG A 71 7.00 12.92 -1.42
CA ARG A 71 7.56 11.59 -1.13
C ARG A 71 6.72 10.82 -0.11
N PHE A 72 6.26 11.47 0.95
CA PHE A 72 5.35 10.84 1.91
C PHE A 72 4.05 10.40 1.24
N ALA A 73 3.44 11.26 0.41
CA ALA A 73 2.16 10.98 -0.23
C ALA A 73 2.28 9.90 -1.33
N LEU A 74 3.40 9.85 -2.05
CA LEU A 74 3.67 8.81 -3.06
C LEU A 74 3.66 7.38 -2.50
N ARG A 75 3.77 7.21 -1.18
CA ARG A 75 3.59 5.91 -0.50
C ARG A 75 2.18 5.34 -0.64
N PHE A 76 1.19 6.18 -0.95
CA PHE A 76 -0.20 5.77 -1.19
C PHE A 76 -0.46 5.32 -2.63
N LEU A 77 0.50 5.47 -3.55
CA LEU A 77 0.41 4.86 -4.88
C LEU A 77 0.51 3.33 -4.78
N THR A 78 -0.23 2.64 -5.62
CA THR A 78 0.00 1.21 -5.84
C THR A 78 1.33 0.97 -6.56
N PRO A 79 1.93 -0.23 -6.47
CA PRO A 79 3.13 -0.56 -7.25
C PRO A 79 2.93 -0.29 -8.74
N ASP A 80 1.84 -0.79 -9.32
CA ASP A 80 1.52 -0.60 -10.74
C ASP A 80 1.34 0.88 -11.10
N GLY A 81 0.71 1.66 -10.20
CA GLY A 81 0.55 3.10 -10.35
C GLY A 81 1.88 3.85 -10.36
N PHE A 82 2.82 3.39 -9.56
CA PHE A 82 4.15 3.96 -9.50
C PHE A 82 4.95 3.66 -10.78
N ASP A 83 4.91 2.42 -11.26
CA ASP A 83 5.61 1.99 -12.47
C ASP A 83 5.01 2.66 -13.71
N ALA A 84 3.69 2.81 -13.76
CA ALA A 84 3.02 3.55 -14.83
C ALA A 84 3.47 5.02 -14.88
N LEU A 85 3.59 5.71 -13.73
CA LEU A 85 4.07 7.09 -13.67
C LEU A 85 5.54 7.22 -14.06
N ARG A 86 6.38 6.22 -13.77
CA ARG A 86 7.77 6.22 -14.22
C ARG A 86 7.92 6.12 -15.74
N ALA A 87 6.93 5.56 -16.40
CA ALA A 87 6.89 5.48 -17.87
C ALA A 87 6.35 6.77 -18.52
N CYS A 88 5.77 7.67 -17.73
CA CYS A 88 5.21 8.94 -18.23
C CYS A 88 6.31 10.03 -18.35
N THR A 89 6.03 11.01 -19.20
CA THR A 89 6.83 12.25 -19.26
C THR A 89 6.40 13.16 -18.10
N LEU A 90 7.28 13.35 -17.14
CA LEU A 90 7.09 14.24 -15.99
C LEU A 90 8.04 15.42 -16.06
N SER A 91 7.67 16.52 -15.40
CA SER A 91 8.60 17.64 -15.20
C SER A 91 9.83 17.18 -14.39
N THR A 92 10.98 17.79 -14.62
CA THR A 92 12.23 17.39 -13.96
C THR A 92 12.11 17.27 -12.45
N PRO A 93 11.57 18.27 -11.71
CA PRO A 93 11.49 18.18 -10.26
C PRO A 93 10.53 17.06 -9.79
N THR A 94 9.47 16.79 -10.54
CA THR A 94 8.53 15.72 -10.22
C THR A 94 9.17 14.35 -10.47
N ALA A 95 9.88 14.20 -11.57
CA ALA A 95 10.62 12.98 -11.90
C ALA A 95 11.71 12.67 -10.86
N GLU A 96 12.46 13.67 -10.40
CA GLU A 96 13.47 13.51 -9.36
C GLU A 96 12.86 13.03 -8.02
N VAL A 97 11.74 13.62 -7.62
CA VAL A 97 11.04 13.19 -6.39
C VAL A 97 10.49 11.78 -6.52
N LEU A 98 9.96 11.43 -7.71
CA LEU A 98 9.48 10.08 -7.98
C LEU A 98 10.63 9.07 -7.94
N ALA A 99 11.77 9.38 -8.58
CA ALA A 99 12.96 8.53 -8.58
C ALA A 99 13.51 8.32 -7.16
N ALA A 100 13.66 9.40 -6.38
CA ALA A 100 14.07 9.31 -4.98
C ALA A 100 13.09 8.52 -4.11
N SER A 101 11.79 8.54 -4.45
CA SER A 101 10.77 7.75 -3.76
C SER A 101 10.85 6.26 -4.10
N ALA A 102 11.42 5.90 -5.25
CA ALA A 102 11.66 4.51 -5.62
C ALA A 102 12.71 3.84 -4.71
N GLU A 103 13.73 4.57 -4.30
CA GLU A 103 14.75 4.09 -3.36
C GLU A 103 14.16 3.82 -1.97
N ASP A 104 13.22 4.66 -1.52
CA ASP A 104 12.50 4.49 -0.27
C ASP A 104 11.43 3.38 -0.34
N ARG A 105 10.99 3.04 -1.54
CA ARG A 105 10.07 1.94 -1.84
C ARG A 105 10.80 0.60 -1.96
N ARG A 106 11.65 0.28 -1.01
CA ARG A 106 12.03 -1.13 -0.84
C ARG A 106 10.75 -1.94 -0.77
N PRO A 107 10.64 -3.05 -1.54
CA PRO A 107 9.43 -3.86 -1.53
C PRO A 107 9.06 -4.12 -0.07
N LEU A 108 7.88 -3.65 0.34
CA LEU A 108 7.35 -3.91 1.69
C LEU A 108 7.44 -5.40 2.03
N GLY A 109 7.39 -6.25 0.98
CA GLY A 109 7.61 -7.68 1.08
C GLY A 109 8.99 -8.06 1.61
N ARG A 110 10.08 -7.47 1.14
CA ARG A 110 11.44 -7.80 1.60
C ARG A 110 11.71 -7.32 3.03
N GLU A 111 11.26 -6.12 3.39
CA GLU A 111 11.37 -5.64 4.77
C GLU A 111 10.46 -6.42 5.72
N THR A 112 9.24 -6.74 5.31
CA THR A 112 8.31 -7.53 6.12
C THR A 112 8.80 -8.98 6.22
N ALA A 113 9.31 -9.56 5.11
CA ALA A 113 9.93 -10.87 5.13
C ALA A 113 11.15 -10.90 6.05
N ALA A 114 12.00 -9.89 6.05
CA ALA A 114 13.14 -9.76 6.95
C ALA A 114 12.74 -9.55 8.43
N ARG A 115 11.56 -8.99 8.68
CA ARG A 115 11.02 -8.78 10.03
C ARG A 115 10.29 -9.99 10.59
N LEU A 116 9.88 -10.93 9.73
CA LEU A 116 9.24 -12.16 10.17
C LEU A 116 10.31 -13.16 10.64
N THR A 117 10.13 -13.65 11.85
CA THR A 117 10.94 -14.78 12.36
C THR A 117 10.60 -16.06 11.60
N GLY A 118 11.48 -17.06 11.63
CA GLY A 118 11.19 -18.39 11.06
C GLY A 118 9.88 -18.97 11.59
N ALA A 119 9.65 -18.85 12.88
CA ALA A 119 8.42 -19.28 13.55
C ALA A 119 7.15 -18.57 13.01
N GLU A 120 7.23 -17.28 12.71
CA GLU A 120 6.11 -16.52 12.14
C GLU A 120 5.85 -16.88 10.68
N ARG A 121 6.90 -17.21 9.90
CA ARG A 121 6.76 -17.70 8.52
C ARG A 121 6.09 -19.06 8.47
N GLU A 122 6.48 -19.99 9.34
CA GLU A 122 5.82 -21.29 9.47
C GLU A 122 4.34 -21.15 9.80
N VAL A 123 3.99 -20.29 10.78
CA VAL A 123 2.59 -20.01 11.11
C VAL A 123 1.86 -19.47 9.89
N LEU A 124 2.47 -18.55 9.16
CA LEU A 124 1.86 -17.93 7.97
C LEU A 124 1.62 -18.99 6.86
N THR A 125 2.55 -19.91 6.64
CA THR A 125 2.41 -21.01 5.69
C THR A 125 1.27 -21.95 6.09
N LEU A 126 1.16 -22.30 7.37
CA LEU A 126 0.07 -23.14 7.88
C LEU A 126 -1.30 -22.42 7.80
N LEU A 127 -1.33 -21.10 8.01
CA LEU A 127 -2.53 -20.29 7.79
C LEU A 127 -2.96 -20.35 6.31
N ARG A 128 -2.04 -20.23 5.37
CA ARG A 128 -2.33 -20.36 3.92
C ARG A 128 -2.88 -21.73 3.58
N ALA A 129 -2.33 -22.79 4.16
CA ALA A 129 -2.78 -24.17 3.95
C ALA A 129 -4.16 -24.46 4.56
N GLY A 130 -4.80 -23.50 5.24
CA GLY A 130 -6.13 -23.67 5.82
C GLY A 130 -6.14 -24.30 7.23
N ALA A 131 -4.99 -24.61 7.83
CA ALA A 131 -4.91 -25.26 9.13
C ALA A 131 -5.59 -24.44 10.24
N SER A 132 -6.40 -25.06 11.09
CA SER A 132 -7.00 -24.41 12.24
C SER A 132 -5.94 -24.04 13.28
N ASN A 133 -6.27 -23.14 14.19
CA ASN A 133 -5.36 -22.75 15.27
C ASN A 133 -4.95 -23.94 16.16
N ALA A 134 -5.85 -24.92 16.35
CA ALA A 134 -5.56 -26.12 17.11
C ALA A 134 -4.53 -27.00 16.39
N GLU A 135 -4.70 -27.20 15.09
CA GLU A 135 -3.75 -27.96 14.24
C GLU A 135 -2.39 -27.27 14.19
N ILE A 136 -2.34 -25.94 14.05
CA ILE A 136 -1.09 -25.17 14.07
C ILE A 136 -0.39 -25.30 15.42
N ALA A 137 -1.12 -25.19 16.53
CA ALA A 137 -0.55 -25.34 17.86
C ALA A 137 0.03 -26.75 18.07
N THR A 138 -0.71 -27.78 17.67
CA THR A 138 -0.28 -29.18 17.75
C THR A 138 0.93 -29.44 16.87
N SER A 139 0.88 -29.05 15.60
CA SER A 139 1.98 -29.24 14.63
C SER A 139 3.29 -28.58 15.10
N ARG A 140 3.20 -27.47 15.81
CA ARG A 140 4.37 -26.73 16.30
C ARG A 140 4.76 -27.03 17.73
N GLY A 141 4.05 -27.94 18.41
CA GLY A 141 4.33 -28.30 19.79
C GLY A 141 4.19 -27.11 20.76
N VAL A 142 3.31 -26.16 20.49
CA VAL A 142 3.09 -24.97 21.33
C VAL A 142 1.69 -24.97 21.93
N THR A 143 1.51 -24.24 23.04
CA THR A 143 0.17 -24.07 23.63
C THR A 143 -0.69 -23.12 22.77
N SER A 144 -2.03 -23.26 22.86
CA SER A 144 -2.95 -22.37 22.18
C SER A 144 -2.74 -20.89 22.56
N ASN A 145 -2.31 -20.64 23.80
CA ASN A 145 -2.03 -19.27 24.27
C ASN A 145 -0.74 -18.71 23.65
N THR A 146 0.28 -19.54 23.49
CA THR A 146 1.52 -19.17 22.78
C THR A 146 1.24 -18.86 21.33
N LEU A 147 0.45 -19.71 20.64
CA LEU A 147 0.05 -19.47 19.27
C LEU A 147 -0.75 -18.18 19.13
N ARG A 148 -1.68 -17.90 20.03
CA ARG A 148 -2.46 -16.64 20.01
C ARG A 148 -1.55 -15.42 20.09
N THR A 149 -0.53 -15.46 20.90
CA THR A 149 0.47 -14.38 21.00
C THR A 149 1.29 -14.23 19.71
N GLN A 150 1.68 -15.36 19.10
CA GLN A 150 2.40 -15.36 17.82
C GLN A 150 1.54 -14.80 16.69
N LEU A 151 0.27 -15.19 16.60
CA LEU A 151 -0.68 -14.66 15.61
C LEU A 151 -0.87 -13.15 15.78
N ARG A 152 -1.05 -12.67 17.01
CA ARG A 152 -1.18 -11.24 17.28
C ARG A 152 0.07 -10.46 16.83
N ASN A 153 1.25 -10.98 17.08
CA ASN A 153 2.51 -10.37 16.66
C ASN A 153 2.67 -10.39 15.14
N LEU A 154 2.33 -11.50 14.49
CA LEU A 154 2.33 -11.67 13.05
C LEU A 154 1.38 -10.66 12.39
N TYR A 155 0.12 -10.57 12.85
CA TYR A 155 -0.87 -9.63 12.31
C TYR A 155 -0.43 -8.17 12.48
N ARG A 156 0.15 -7.83 13.62
CA ARG A 156 0.71 -6.50 13.86
C ARG A 156 1.86 -6.18 12.88
N LYS A 157 2.75 -7.14 12.60
CA LYS A 157 3.87 -6.97 11.66
C LYS A 157 3.41 -6.82 10.22
N LEU A 158 2.32 -7.52 9.85
CA LEU A 158 1.69 -7.44 8.53
C LEU A 158 0.73 -6.25 8.39
N GLY A 159 0.41 -5.56 9.49
CA GLY A 159 -0.56 -4.44 9.50
C GLY A 159 -1.99 -4.86 9.19
N VAL A 160 -2.39 -6.05 9.67
CA VAL A 160 -3.71 -6.68 9.41
C VAL A 160 -4.38 -7.12 10.70
N GLU A 161 -5.70 -7.34 10.65
CA GLU A 161 -6.51 -7.70 11.83
C GLU A 161 -7.12 -9.11 11.75
N SER A 162 -7.04 -9.77 10.60
CA SER A 162 -7.66 -11.08 10.39
C SER A 162 -6.75 -12.06 9.65
N ARG A 163 -7.08 -13.35 9.79
CA ARG A 163 -6.42 -14.46 9.08
C ARG A 163 -6.46 -14.27 7.57
N VAL A 164 -7.64 -13.95 7.03
CA VAL A 164 -7.83 -13.78 5.58
C VAL A 164 -6.97 -12.65 5.06
N GLN A 165 -6.96 -11.52 5.79
CA GLN A 165 -6.10 -10.39 5.44
C GLN A 165 -4.62 -10.72 5.56
N ALA A 166 -4.22 -11.56 6.53
CA ALA A 166 -2.81 -11.95 6.68
C ALA A 166 -2.33 -12.79 5.50
N VAL A 167 -3.12 -13.76 5.05
CA VAL A 167 -2.79 -14.59 3.90
C VAL A 167 -2.75 -13.74 2.62
N ALA A 168 -3.78 -12.94 2.36
CA ALA A 168 -3.84 -12.07 1.18
C ALA A 168 -2.69 -11.03 1.17
N SER A 169 -2.35 -10.45 2.33
CA SER A 169 -1.22 -9.54 2.45
C SER A 169 0.11 -10.24 2.16
N ALA A 170 0.29 -11.45 2.67
CA ALA A 170 1.51 -12.24 2.46
C ALA A 170 1.68 -12.68 0.99
N GLU A 171 0.59 -13.04 0.30
CA GLU A 171 0.61 -13.34 -1.14
C GLU A 171 1.01 -12.11 -1.95
N ARG A 172 0.37 -10.97 -1.71
CA ARG A 172 0.71 -9.70 -2.36
C ARG A 172 2.16 -9.26 -2.12
N LEU A 173 2.72 -9.59 -0.98
CA LEU A 173 4.10 -9.28 -0.59
C LEU A 173 5.12 -10.35 -1.05
N GLY A 174 4.69 -11.41 -1.74
CA GLY A 174 5.55 -12.51 -2.21
C GLY A 174 6.24 -13.27 -1.07
N LEU A 175 5.64 -13.34 0.14
CA LEU A 175 6.27 -13.95 1.31
C LEU A 175 6.29 -15.49 1.29
N PHE A 176 5.60 -16.10 0.33
CA PHE A 176 5.54 -17.56 0.13
C PHE A 176 6.47 -18.06 -0.98
N GLU A 177 7.07 -17.15 -1.75
CA GLU A 177 8.00 -17.48 -2.82
C GLU A 177 9.44 -17.44 -2.28
N GLN A 178 9.88 -18.53 -1.67
CA GLN A 178 11.29 -18.78 -1.35
C GLN A 178 11.58 -20.27 -1.51
#